data_12eba44ae6ae2de69b0cf638fa1f6cc8
#
_entry.id   12eba44ae6ae2de69b0cf638fa1f6cc8
#
_cell.length_a   1.000
_cell.length_b   1.000
_cell.length_c   1.000
_cell.angle_alpha   90.00
_cell.angle_beta   90.00
_cell.angle_gamma   90.00
#
_symmetry.space_group_name_H-M   'P 1'
#
loop_
_entity.id
_entity.type
_entity.pdbx_description
1 polymer ?
#
loop_
_entity_poly.entity_id
_entity_poly.type
_entity_poly.pdbx_seq_one_letter_code
_entity_poly.pdbx_strand_id
1 'polypeptide(L)'
;MILVYAEIINSRIDYVFRLIFNQVLKSDIEFTDRSTKFQQSDLPKINYSYEKFENEFYIKPHRLLHCQALIQPDIQPVWYEGEKHFFESSNDSDLPFDPFAASFYLVSRYEEYLDVEREKYKRFPAGQSILSKYGLLKKPVVNIWANVLAKKLQEKYPKLKFPAKKFDFRSTIDIDNAWAVAHKGVFRTGGALLKALFKSDVY
;
A
#
# COMPACT_ATOMS: atom_id res chain seq x y z
N MET A 1 10.92 17.82 3.69
CA MET A 1 10.92 16.96 4.89
C MET A 1 9.65 17.23 5.68
N ILE A 2 8.99 16.20 6.21
CA ILE A 2 7.78 16.26 7.01
C ILE A 2 8.08 15.63 8.36
N LEU A 3 7.67 16.27 9.46
CA LEU A 3 7.81 15.72 10.80
C LEU A 3 6.55 14.90 11.15
N VAL A 4 6.73 13.66 11.56
CA VAL A 4 5.65 12.76 11.96
C VAL A 4 5.73 12.48 13.44
N TYR A 5 4.68 12.79 14.17
CA TYR A 5 4.52 12.39 15.56
C TYR A 5 3.73 11.10 15.64
N ALA A 6 4.24 10.15 16.39
CA ALA A 6 3.53 8.94 16.78
C ALA A 6 3.97 8.55 18.21
N GLU A 7 3.02 8.24 19.07
CA GLU A 7 3.30 7.84 20.46
C GLU A 7 4.16 6.57 20.53
N ILE A 8 3.97 5.69 19.59
CA ILE A 8 4.73 4.44 19.44
C ILE A 8 5.18 4.30 17.98
N ILE A 9 6.47 4.31 17.76
CA ILE A 9 7.05 4.10 16.43
C ILE A 9 7.49 2.64 16.33
N ASN A 10 6.59 1.79 15.83
CA ASN A 10 6.86 0.38 15.60
C ASN A 10 7.17 0.10 14.12
N SER A 11 7.56 -1.13 13.80
CA SER A 11 7.94 -1.54 12.44
C SER A 11 6.81 -1.39 11.41
N ARG A 12 5.53 -1.53 11.80
CA ARG A 12 4.39 -1.37 10.89
C ARG A 12 4.23 0.09 10.48
N ILE A 13 4.31 1.00 11.47
CA ILE A 13 4.22 2.46 11.26
C ILE A 13 5.42 2.93 10.43
N ASP A 14 6.64 2.60 10.84
CA ASP A 14 7.85 2.99 10.10
C ASP A 14 7.79 2.51 8.64
N TYR A 15 7.45 1.25 8.42
CA TYR A 15 7.36 0.66 7.08
C TYR A 15 6.35 1.39 6.18
N VAL A 16 5.10 1.56 6.62
CA VAL A 16 4.06 2.10 5.76
C VAL A 16 4.22 3.60 5.51
N PHE A 17 4.69 4.35 6.50
CA PHE A 17 4.97 5.77 6.32
C PHE A 17 6.12 5.98 5.32
N ARG A 18 7.22 5.23 5.44
CA ARG A 18 8.32 5.27 4.45
C ARG A 18 7.88 4.80 3.08
N LEU A 19 7.02 3.79 2.98
CA LEU A 19 6.45 3.38 1.71
C LEU A 19 5.70 4.53 1.04
N ILE A 20 4.78 5.18 1.77
CA ILE A 20 3.98 6.28 1.21
C ILE A 20 4.84 7.50 0.90
N PHE A 21 5.62 7.96 1.86
CA PHE A 21 6.36 9.21 1.68
C PHE A 21 7.62 9.05 0.84
N ASN A 22 8.52 8.12 1.18
CA ASN A 22 9.79 8.02 0.45
C ASN A 22 9.63 7.34 -0.92
N GLN A 23 8.79 6.30 -1.03
CA GLN A 23 8.68 5.54 -2.29
C GLN A 23 7.60 6.09 -3.22
N VAL A 24 6.41 6.42 -2.72
CA VAL A 24 5.30 6.87 -3.57
C VAL A 24 5.35 8.37 -3.81
N LEU A 25 5.50 9.18 -2.75
CA LEU A 25 5.46 10.64 -2.81
C LEU A 25 6.85 11.28 -3.01
N LYS A 26 7.93 10.49 -2.89
CA LYS A 26 9.32 10.96 -3.05
C LYS A 26 9.65 12.14 -2.14
N SER A 27 9.24 12.06 -0.89
CA SER A 27 9.44 13.08 0.15
C SER A 27 10.02 12.44 1.40
N ASP A 28 10.94 13.12 2.05
CA ASP A 28 11.54 12.64 3.29
C ASP A 28 10.65 12.93 4.48
N ILE A 29 10.70 12.00 5.45
CA ILE A 29 10.03 12.12 6.74
C ILE A 29 11.01 11.90 7.88
N GLU A 30 10.73 12.54 8.99
CA GLU A 30 11.38 12.32 10.29
C GLU A 30 10.31 11.96 11.32
N PHE A 31 10.57 10.93 12.13
CA PHE A 31 9.69 10.57 13.23
C PHE A 31 10.12 11.20 14.54
N THR A 32 9.14 11.48 15.38
CA THR A 32 9.36 11.84 16.79
C THR A 32 8.25 11.26 17.67
N ASP A 33 8.62 10.80 18.85
CA ASP A 33 7.74 10.39 19.95
C ASP A 33 7.61 11.48 21.02
N ARG A 34 8.29 12.63 20.82
CA ARG A 34 8.31 13.75 21.74
C ARG A 34 7.31 14.82 21.31
N SER A 35 6.19 14.93 22.02
CA SER A 35 5.14 15.91 21.73
C SER A 35 5.64 17.36 21.75
N THR A 36 6.55 17.70 22.69
CA THR A 36 7.13 19.04 22.78
C THR A 36 7.95 19.39 21.53
N LYS A 37 8.83 18.48 21.04
CA LYS A 37 9.57 18.67 19.79
C LYS A 37 8.64 18.86 18.61
N PHE A 38 7.57 18.04 18.55
CA PHE A 38 6.58 18.10 17.49
C PHE A 38 5.83 19.42 17.47
N GLN A 39 5.31 19.85 18.63
CA GLN A 39 4.52 21.08 18.73
C GLN A 39 5.34 22.33 18.40
N GLN A 40 6.60 22.39 18.83
CA GLN A 40 7.51 23.52 18.61
C GLN A 40 8.09 23.57 17.19
N SER A 41 7.86 22.55 16.36
CA SER A 41 8.43 22.49 15.01
C SER A 41 7.63 23.34 14.02
N ASP A 42 8.34 24.11 13.18
CA ASP A 42 7.78 24.86 12.04
C ASP A 42 7.68 24.05 10.75
N LEU A 43 8.13 22.80 10.75
CA LEU A 43 8.02 21.90 9.60
C LEU A 43 6.55 21.56 9.32
N PRO A 44 6.20 21.23 8.06
CA PRO A 44 5.00 20.50 7.79
C PRO A 44 4.95 19.25 8.67
N LYS A 45 3.86 19.04 9.39
CA LYS A 45 3.82 18.03 10.45
C LYS A 45 2.52 17.23 10.45
N ILE A 46 2.65 15.93 10.71
CA ILE A 46 1.56 14.98 10.80
C ILE A 46 1.52 14.42 12.20
N ASN A 47 0.37 14.53 12.84
CA ASN A 47 0.08 13.85 14.08
C ASN A 47 -0.66 12.54 13.79
N TYR A 48 -0.02 11.42 14.10
CA TYR A 48 -0.58 10.07 13.97
C TYR A 48 -0.65 9.42 15.37
N SER A 49 -1.54 9.93 16.19
CA SER A 49 -1.73 9.52 17.58
C SER A 49 -3.20 9.60 18.00
N TYR A 50 -3.50 9.19 19.22
CA TYR A 50 -4.86 9.29 19.76
C TYR A 50 -5.16 10.65 20.39
N GLU A 51 -4.16 11.50 20.53
CA GLU A 51 -4.27 12.85 21.08
C GLU A 51 -4.07 13.88 19.96
N LYS A 52 -5.04 14.78 19.79
CA LYS A 52 -4.97 15.89 18.84
C LYS A 52 -4.31 17.10 19.50
N PHE A 53 -3.35 17.72 18.79
CA PHE A 53 -2.75 19.00 19.18
C PHE A 53 -3.32 20.13 18.32
N GLU A 54 -2.62 21.25 18.25
CA GLU A 54 -2.99 22.40 17.43
C GLU A 54 -2.07 22.55 16.22
N ASN A 55 -2.61 23.07 15.14
CA ASN A 55 -1.87 23.46 13.92
C ASN A 55 -1.09 22.32 13.23
N GLU A 56 -1.51 21.06 13.40
CA GLU A 56 -0.96 19.91 12.68
C GLU A 56 -1.95 19.30 11.68
N PHE A 57 -1.46 18.48 10.78
CA PHE A 57 -2.29 17.55 10.01
C PHE A 57 -2.54 16.31 10.87
N TYR A 58 -3.79 16.12 11.27
CA TYR A 58 -4.17 15.09 12.22
C TYR A 58 -4.85 13.91 11.54
N ILE A 59 -4.38 12.70 11.84
CA ILE A 59 -5.05 11.45 11.51
C ILE A 59 -5.08 10.58 12.75
N LYS A 60 -6.28 10.30 13.26
CA LYS A 60 -6.45 9.33 14.35
C LYS A 60 -6.17 7.94 13.80
N PRO A 61 -5.20 7.20 14.38
CA PRO A 61 -4.77 5.94 13.85
C PRO A 61 -5.80 4.84 14.06
N HIS A 62 -5.95 3.97 13.07
CA HIS A 62 -6.63 2.72 13.26
C HIS A 62 -5.73 1.74 14.05
N ARG A 63 -6.31 1.00 14.99
CA ARG A 63 -5.59 0.09 15.90
C ARG A 63 -4.70 -0.96 15.19
N LEU A 64 -4.94 -1.23 13.91
CA LEU A 64 -4.18 -2.20 13.11
C LEU A 64 -2.66 -1.96 13.16
N LEU A 65 -2.24 -0.69 13.12
CA LEU A 65 -0.80 -0.36 13.13
C LEU A 65 -0.19 -0.37 14.53
N HIS A 66 -1.01 -0.24 15.58
CA HIS A 66 -0.55 -0.23 16.97
C HIS A 66 -0.59 -1.63 17.62
N CYS A 67 -1.38 -2.55 17.07
CA CYS A 67 -1.50 -3.90 17.59
C CYS A 67 -0.42 -4.80 16.99
N GLN A 68 0.39 -5.46 17.82
CA GLN A 68 1.37 -6.43 17.35
C GLN A 68 0.74 -7.76 16.95
N ALA A 69 -0.37 -8.13 17.59
CA ALA A 69 -1.11 -9.34 17.25
C ALA A 69 -1.79 -9.24 15.89
N LEU A 70 -2.07 -10.40 15.30
CA LEU A 70 -2.95 -10.49 14.15
C LEU A 70 -4.40 -10.28 14.61
N ILE A 71 -5.05 -9.26 14.08
CA ILE A 71 -6.44 -8.94 14.40
C ILE A 71 -7.29 -9.04 13.13
N GLN A 72 -8.56 -9.41 13.28
CA GLN A 72 -9.55 -9.38 12.20
C GLN A 72 -10.22 -8.00 12.21
N PRO A 73 -9.84 -7.07 11.31
CA PRO A 73 -10.52 -5.77 11.24
C PRO A 73 -11.88 -5.93 10.54
N ASP A 74 -12.89 -5.22 11.03
CA ASP A 74 -14.10 -4.97 10.24
C ASP A 74 -13.81 -3.82 9.29
N ILE A 75 -13.81 -4.12 7.98
CA ILE A 75 -13.44 -3.15 6.96
C ILE A 75 -14.66 -2.82 6.12
N GLN A 76 -15.15 -1.60 6.28
CA GLN A 76 -16.19 -1.02 5.46
C GLN A 76 -15.61 0.04 4.52
N PRO A 77 -16.20 0.24 3.33
CA PRO A 77 -15.74 1.29 2.43
C PRO A 77 -16.18 2.66 2.93
N VAL A 78 -15.25 3.60 2.93
CA VAL A 78 -15.49 5.03 3.15
C VAL A 78 -15.43 5.73 1.81
N TRP A 79 -16.51 6.41 1.42
CA TRP A 79 -16.55 7.19 0.19
C TRP A 79 -15.98 8.59 0.43
N TYR A 80 -14.95 8.95 -0.33
CA TYR A 80 -14.33 10.26 -0.25
C TYR A 80 -13.74 10.67 -1.60
N GLU A 81 -14.01 11.88 -2.05
CA GLU A 81 -13.58 12.44 -3.36
C GLU A 81 -13.86 11.48 -4.55
N GLY A 82 -15.01 10.78 -4.53
CA GLY A 82 -15.44 9.88 -5.61
C GLY A 82 -14.76 8.50 -5.64
N GLU A 83 -13.92 8.19 -4.67
CA GLU A 83 -13.22 6.92 -4.54
C GLU A 83 -13.56 6.20 -3.23
N LYS A 84 -13.34 4.89 -3.23
CA LYS A 84 -13.48 4.06 -2.02
C LYS A 84 -12.17 4.01 -1.26
N HIS A 85 -12.26 4.25 0.03
CA HIS A 85 -11.19 4.14 1.00
C HIS A 85 -11.56 3.13 2.07
N PHE A 86 -10.60 2.74 2.90
CA PHE A 86 -10.82 1.80 3.99
C PHE A 86 -10.28 2.35 5.29
N PHE A 87 -10.73 1.77 6.41
CA PHE A 87 -10.35 2.16 7.77
C PHE A 87 -10.79 3.58 8.10
N GLU A 88 -12.08 3.71 8.38
CA GLU A 88 -12.67 4.96 8.82
C GLU A 88 -11.88 5.58 9.98
N SER A 89 -11.62 6.87 9.88
CA SER A 89 -11.00 7.68 10.93
C SER A 89 -12.06 8.51 11.62
N SER A 90 -11.67 9.20 12.70
CA SER A 90 -12.61 10.04 13.46
C SER A 90 -12.97 11.32 12.71
N ASN A 91 -14.11 11.91 13.06
CA ASN A 91 -14.63 13.15 12.45
C ASN A 91 -13.72 14.37 12.66
N ASP A 92 -12.83 14.32 13.64
CA ASP A 92 -11.87 15.37 13.94
C ASP A 92 -10.53 15.20 13.20
N SER A 93 -10.38 14.11 12.44
CA SER A 93 -9.23 13.89 11.55
C SER A 93 -9.31 14.74 10.29
N ASP A 94 -8.17 15.14 9.74
CA ASP A 94 -8.08 15.87 8.46
C ASP A 94 -8.44 14.99 7.24
N LEU A 95 -8.49 13.66 7.42
CA LEU A 95 -9.03 12.70 6.46
C LEU A 95 -10.07 11.78 7.13
N PRO A 96 -11.16 11.42 6.44
CA PRO A 96 -12.19 10.55 7.00
C PRO A 96 -11.78 9.07 7.03
N PHE A 97 -10.56 8.74 6.62
CA PHE A 97 -9.99 7.39 6.61
C PHE A 97 -8.52 7.42 6.97
N ASP A 98 -8.00 6.28 7.41
CA ASP A 98 -6.58 6.10 7.72
C ASP A 98 -5.83 5.52 6.50
N PRO A 99 -5.14 6.36 5.70
CA PRO A 99 -4.43 5.91 4.50
C PRO A 99 -3.25 4.99 4.83
N PHE A 100 -2.70 5.08 6.04
CA PHE A 100 -1.57 4.26 6.46
C PHE A 100 -2.03 2.85 6.84
N ALA A 101 -3.08 2.72 7.64
CA ALA A 101 -3.64 1.40 7.96
C ALA A 101 -4.16 0.71 6.71
N ALA A 102 -4.86 1.43 5.81
CA ALA A 102 -5.36 0.90 4.56
C ALA A 102 -4.24 0.41 3.63
N SER A 103 -3.19 1.21 3.48
CA SER A 103 -2.04 0.84 2.66
C SER A 103 -1.28 -0.34 3.26
N PHE A 104 -1.02 -0.34 4.57
CA PHE A 104 -0.36 -1.45 5.25
C PHE A 104 -1.11 -2.77 5.06
N TYR A 105 -2.43 -2.76 5.24
CA TYR A 105 -3.27 -3.94 5.08
C TYR A 105 -3.08 -4.60 3.71
N LEU A 106 -3.02 -3.80 2.65
CA LEU A 106 -2.86 -4.31 1.28
C LEU A 106 -1.43 -4.74 0.97
N VAL A 107 -0.44 -3.88 1.26
CA VAL A 107 0.95 -4.14 0.84
C VAL A 107 1.63 -5.23 1.66
N SER A 108 1.19 -5.45 2.91
CA SER A 108 1.64 -6.57 3.73
C SER A 108 0.89 -7.88 3.42
N ARG A 109 -0.08 -7.84 2.51
CA ARG A 109 -0.98 -8.98 2.22
C ARG A 109 -1.65 -9.50 3.50
N TYR A 110 -2.06 -8.57 4.37
CA TYR A 110 -2.54 -8.88 5.71
C TYR A 110 -3.69 -9.88 5.72
N GLU A 111 -4.61 -9.77 4.75
CA GLU A 111 -5.76 -10.67 4.61
C GLU A 111 -5.36 -12.14 4.41
N GLU A 112 -4.16 -12.42 3.90
CA GLU A 112 -3.69 -13.77 3.70
C GLU A 112 -3.23 -14.48 4.98
N TYR A 113 -3.01 -13.72 6.05
CA TYR A 113 -2.66 -14.24 7.37
C TYR A 113 -3.87 -14.47 8.26
N LEU A 114 -5.05 -13.99 7.83
CA LEU A 114 -6.30 -14.20 8.54
C LEU A 114 -6.81 -15.65 8.34
N ASP A 115 -7.77 -16.04 9.18
CA ASP A 115 -8.45 -17.33 9.01
C ASP A 115 -9.42 -17.25 7.83
N VAL A 116 -8.96 -17.74 6.67
CA VAL A 116 -9.69 -17.70 5.41
C VAL A 116 -9.67 -19.08 4.74
N GLU A 117 -10.75 -19.44 4.07
CA GLU A 117 -10.76 -20.63 3.23
C GLU A 117 -9.70 -20.49 2.13
N ARG A 118 -8.95 -21.58 1.90
CA ARG A 118 -7.89 -21.62 0.90
C ARG A 118 -8.25 -22.59 -0.21
N GLU A 119 -7.79 -22.29 -1.42
CA GLU A 119 -7.92 -23.19 -2.55
C GLU A 119 -7.14 -24.49 -2.35
N LYS A 120 -7.37 -25.48 -3.24
CA LYS A 120 -6.72 -26.80 -3.24
C LYS A 120 -5.21 -26.77 -2.99
N TYR A 121 -4.52 -25.75 -3.49
CA TYR A 121 -3.07 -25.58 -3.34
C TYR A 121 -2.68 -24.65 -2.18
N LYS A 122 -3.57 -24.44 -1.20
CA LYS A 122 -3.40 -23.53 -0.06
C LYS A 122 -3.16 -22.07 -0.46
N ARG A 123 -3.56 -21.68 -1.69
CA ARG A 123 -3.49 -20.29 -2.14
C ARG A 123 -4.65 -19.49 -1.59
N PHE A 124 -4.42 -18.20 -1.37
CA PHE A 124 -5.47 -17.25 -1.03
C PHE A 124 -6.34 -17.01 -2.27
N PRO A 125 -7.68 -17.25 -2.20
CA PRO A 125 -8.56 -17.07 -3.35
C PRO A 125 -8.72 -15.57 -3.67
N ALA A 126 -8.49 -15.19 -4.92
CA ALA A 126 -8.62 -13.80 -5.36
C ALA A 126 -10.00 -13.19 -5.07
N GLY A 127 -11.06 -14.01 -5.12
CA GLY A 127 -12.42 -13.58 -4.83
C GLY A 127 -12.68 -13.17 -3.37
N GLN A 128 -11.84 -13.61 -2.43
CA GLN A 128 -11.93 -13.25 -1.01
C GLN A 128 -11.20 -11.94 -0.70
N SER A 129 -10.36 -11.45 -1.62
CA SER A 129 -9.67 -10.18 -1.43
C SER A 129 -10.64 -9.02 -1.29
N ILE A 130 -10.36 -8.12 -0.35
CA ILE A 130 -11.11 -6.87 -0.17
C ILE A 130 -11.14 -6.04 -1.46
N LEU A 131 -10.06 -6.05 -2.24
CA LEU A 131 -10.02 -5.36 -3.52
C LEU A 131 -10.99 -5.98 -4.53
N SER A 132 -11.14 -7.30 -4.53
CA SER A 132 -12.13 -8.00 -5.36
C SER A 132 -13.54 -7.65 -4.91
N LYS A 133 -13.83 -7.77 -3.61
CA LYS A 133 -15.14 -7.48 -3.01
C LYS A 133 -15.66 -6.08 -3.37
N TYR A 134 -14.78 -5.10 -3.43
CA TYR A 134 -15.17 -3.71 -3.70
C TYR A 134 -14.86 -3.23 -5.12
N GLY A 135 -14.44 -4.12 -6.04
CA GLY A 135 -14.20 -3.80 -7.45
C GLY A 135 -12.96 -2.94 -7.70
N LEU A 136 -11.93 -3.07 -6.86
CA LEU A 136 -10.73 -2.23 -6.88
C LEU A 136 -9.48 -2.93 -7.45
N LEU A 137 -9.55 -4.19 -7.86
CA LEU A 137 -8.39 -4.98 -8.34
C LEU A 137 -7.61 -4.32 -9.48
N LYS A 138 -8.27 -3.51 -10.32
CA LYS A 138 -7.65 -2.83 -11.46
C LYS A 138 -7.18 -1.40 -11.13
N LYS A 139 -7.33 -0.96 -9.89
CA LYS A 139 -6.95 0.39 -9.45
C LYS A 139 -5.67 0.35 -8.61
N PRO A 140 -4.72 1.27 -8.80
CA PRO A 140 -3.55 1.41 -7.93
C PRO A 140 -3.94 2.19 -6.66
N VAL A 141 -4.76 1.57 -5.80
CA VAL A 141 -5.44 2.27 -4.69
C VAL A 141 -4.48 2.91 -3.70
N VAL A 142 -3.35 2.27 -3.38
CA VAL A 142 -2.34 2.85 -2.48
C VAL A 142 -1.79 4.17 -3.04
N ASN A 143 -1.55 4.23 -4.35
CA ASN A 143 -1.10 5.46 -5.01
C ASN A 143 -2.20 6.53 -5.03
N ILE A 144 -3.45 6.12 -5.21
CA ILE A 144 -4.61 7.04 -5.16
C ILE A 144 -4.70 7.65 -3.75
N TRP A 145 -4.68 6.83 -2.70
CA TRP A 145 -4.73 7.29 -1.31
C TRP A 145 -3.56 8.19 -0.92
N ALA A 146 -2.35 7.83 -1.38
CA ALA A 146 -1.17 8.68 -1.18
C ALA A 146 -1.31 10.05 -1.88
N ASN A 147 -1.92 10.11 -3.07
CA ASN A 147 -2.18 11.37 -3.75
C ASN A 147 -3.23 12.23 -3.03
N VAL A 148 -4.29 11.60 -2.49
CA VAL A 148 -5.29 12.31 -1.66
C VAL A 148 -4.63 12.89 -0.42
N LEU A 149 -3.81 12.11 0.28
CA LEU A 149 -3.03 12.58 1.43
C LEU A 149 -2.12 13.75 1.06
N ALA A 150 -1.37 13.64 -0.05
CA ALA A 150 -0.47 14.69 -0.51
C ALA A 150 -1.21 16.00 -0.83
N LYS A 151 -2.36 15.91 -1.51
CA LYS A 151 -3.23 17.05 -1.81
C LYS A 151 -3.68 17.74 -0.53
N LYS A 152 -4.18 17.00 0.44
CA LYS A 152 -4.64 17.54 1.72
C LYS A 152 -3.51 18.16 2.56
N LEU A 153 -2.34 17.54 2.54
CA LEU A 153 -1.14 18.13 3.17
C LEU A 153 -0.74 19.45 2.50
N GLN A 154 -0.82 19.56 1.18
CA GLN A 154 -0.52 20.80 0.45
C GLN A 154 -1.57 21.89 0.67
N GLU A 155 -2.84 21.53 0.84
CA GLU A 155 -3.91 22.46 1.24
C GLU A 155 -3.60 23.09 2.60
N LYS A 156 -3.13 22.27 3.57
CA LYS A 156 -2.77 22.73 4.91
C LYS A 156 -1.41 23.44 4.96
N TYR A 157 -0.45 22.96 4.18
CA TYR A 157 0.92 23.48 4.10
C TYR A 157 1.26 23.93 2.67
N PRO A 158 0.88 25.13 2.23
CA PRO A 158 1.02 25.56 0.83
C PRO A 158 2.46 25.59 0.30
N LYS A 159 3.46 25.70 1.20
CA LYS A 159 4.88 25.64 0.88
C LYS A 159 5.39 24.22 0.63
N LEU A 160 4.67 23.20 1.10
CA LEU A 160 5.03 21.80 0.87
C LEU A 160 4.85 21.43 -0.59
N LYS A 161 5.88 20.90 -1.21
CA LYS A 161 5.84 20.44 -2.60
C LYS A 161 6.27 18.98 -2.66
N PHE A 162 5.53 18.19 -3.42
CA PHE A 162 5.93 16.85 -3.80
C PHE A 162 6.46 16.87 -5.24
N PRO A 163 7.51 16.09 -5.55
CA PRO A 163 8.04 16.01 -6.91
C PRO A 163 6.97 15.55 -7.91
N ALA A 164 6.96 16.17 -9.08
CA ALA A 164 6.07 15.74 -10.16
C ALA A 164 6.41 14.31 -10.59
N LYS A 165 5.41 13.46 -10.72
CA LYS A 165 5.57 12.11 -11.25
C LYS A 165 5.90 12.19 -12.74
N LYS A 166 6.99 11.53 -13.14
CA LYS A 166 7.35 11.36 -14.56
C LYS A 166 6.93 9.96 -14.98
N PHE A 167 6.44 9.85 -16.22
CA PHE A 167 6.20 8.55 -16.82
C PHE A 167 7.55 7.86 -17.02
N ASP A 168 7.66 6.62 -16.55
CA ASP A 168 8.81 5.74 -16.76
C ASP A 168 8.27 4.37 -17.19
N PHE A 169 8.75 3.90 -18.32
CA PHE A 169 8.41 2.57 -18.85
C PHE A 169 9.61 1.64 -18.69
N ARG A 170 9.43 0.58 -17.92
CA ARG A 170 10.44 -0.46 -17.75
C ARG A 170 9.88 -1.78 -18.26
N SER A 171 10.43 -2.28 -19.34
CA SER A 171 10.13 -3.63 -19.81
C SER A 171 10.83 -4.63 -18.90
N THR A 172 10.05 -5.54 -18.33
CA THR A 172 10.57 -6.69 -17.58
C THR A 172 10.14 -7.96 -18.30
N ILE A 173 11.09 -8.90 -18.48
CA ILE A 173 10.82 -10.18 -19.12
C ILE A 173 11.11 -11.25 -18.07
N ASP A 174 10.07 -11.98 -17.68
CA ASP A 174 10.21 -13.19 -16.87
C ASP A 174 10.56 -14.37 -17.77
N ILE A 175 11.75 -14.93 -17.57
CA ILE A 175 12.25 -16.01 -18.39
C ILE A 175 12.28 -17.31 -17.57
N ASP A 176 11.16 -18.00 -17.49
CA ASP A 176 11.07 -19.32 -16.85
C ASP A 176 11.92 -20.36 -17.55
N ASN A 177 12.11 -20.24 -18.86
CA ASN A 177 12.86 -21.17 -19.68
C ASN A 177 13.67 -20.43 -20.76
N ALA A 178 14.86 -19.96 -20.39
CA ALA A 178 15.76 -19.22 -21.29
C ALA A 178 16.13 -20.01 -22.55
N TRP A 179 16.07 -21.34 -22.50
CA TRP A 179 16.44 -22.24 -23.58
C TRP A 179 15.30 -23.21 -23.90
N ALA A 180 14.30 -22.74 -24.64
CA ALA A 180 13.17 -23.59 -25.01
C ALA A 180 13.61 -24.77 -25.90
N VAL A 181 14.63 -24.57 -26.75
CA VAL A 181 15.10 -25.57 -27.75
C VAL A 181 16.61 -25.79 -27.64
N ALA A 182 17.43 -24.74 -27.50
CA ALA A 182 18.88 -24.85 -27.43
C ALA A 182 19.35 -25.70 -26.25
N HIS A 183 20.41 -26.46 -26.40
CA HIS A 183 21.03 -27.34 -25.38
C HIS A 183 20.15 -28.51 -24.87
N LYS A 184 19.00 -28.81 -25.49
CA LYS A 184 18.13 -29.92 -25.08
C LYS A 184 18.41 -31.27 -25.81
N GLY A 185 19.39 -31.28 -26.71
CA GLY A 185 19.72 -32.46 -27.53
C GLY A 185 18.71 -32.73 -28.65
N VAL A 186 19.17 -33.38 -29.74
CA VAL A 186 18.39 -33.59 -30.98
C VAL A 186 17.13 -34.43 -30.72
N PHE A 187 17.23 -35.48 -29.89
CA PHE A 187 16.10 -36.37 -29.58
C PHE A 187 14.98 -35.68 -28.81
N ARG A 188 15.30 -34.81 -27.85
CA ARG A 188 14.30 -34.04 -27.09
C ARG A 188 13.65 -32.95 -27.97
N THR A 189 14.43 -32.31 -28.80
CA THR A 189 13.94 -31.30 -29.75
C THR A 189 13.03 -31.91 -30.79
N GLY A 190 13.43 -33.04 -31.40
CA GLY A 190 12.61 -33.79 -32.36
C GLY A 190 11.31 -34.31 -31.77
N GLY A 191 11.36 -34.83 -30.53
CA GLY A 191 10.16 -35.28 -29.80
C GLY A 191 9.21 -34.14 -29.46
N ALA A 192 9.72 -32.96 -29.09
CA ALA A 192 8.91 -31.77 -28.84
C ALA A 192 8.23 -31.26 -30.11
N LEU A 193 8.95 -31.28 -31.25
CA LEU A 193 8.42 -30.91 -32.57
C LEU A 193 7.29 -31.85 -33.03
N LEU A 194 7.49 -33.16 -32.90
CA LEU A 194 6.45 -34.15 -33.18
C LEU A 194 5.23 -33.97 -32.30
N LYS A 195 5.43 -33.74 -31.00
CA LYS A 195 4.33 -33.48 -30.05
C LYS A 195 3.56 -32.19 -30.39
N ALA A 196 4.24 -31.14 -30.87
CA ALA A 196 3.59 -29.89 -31.29
C ALA A 196 2.76 -30.08 -32.59
N LEU A 197 3.18 -30.96 -33.51
CA LEU A 197 2.42 -31.28 -34.70
C LEU A 197 1.15 -32.09 -34.42
N PHE A 198 1.14 -32.90 -33.36
CA PHE A 198 -0.03 -33.71 -32.96
C PHE A 198 -0.94 -33.04 -31.90
N LYS A 199 -0.48 -31.98 -31.22
CA LYS A 199 -1.31 -31.13 -30.38
C LYS A 199 -1.59 -29.85 -31.15
N SER A 200 -2.82 -29.66 -31.59
CA SER A 200 -3.30 -28.44 -32.24
C SER A 200 -3.50 -27.27 -31.24
N ASP A 201 -2.57 -27.06 -30.35
CA ASP A 201 -2.52 -25.86 -29.48
C ASP A 201 -1.53 -24.88 -30.14
N VAL A 202 -2.06 -24.11 -31.06
CA VAL A 202 -1.40 -22.92 -31.60
C VAL A 202 -1.59 -21.83 -30.54
N TYR A 203 -0.49 -21.37 -29.92
CA TYR A 203 -0.48 -20.17 -29.13
C TYR A 203 -0.50 -18.92 -30.02
#